data_25759f4648f39f3ba2e2f7d3088b2fcb
#
_entry.id   25759f4648f39f3ba2e2f7d3088b2fcb
#
_cell.length_a   1.000
_cell.length_b   1.000
_cell.length_c   1.000
_cell.angle_alpha   90.00
_cell.angle_beta   90.00
_cell.angle_gamma   90.00
#
_symmetry.space_group_name_H-M   'P 1'
#
loop_
_entity.id
_entity.type
_entity.pdbx_description
1 polymer ?
#
loop_
_entity_poly.entity_id
_entity_poly.type
_entity_poly.pdbx_seq_one_letter_code
_entity_poly.pdbx_strand_id
1 'polypeptide(L)'
;MATSIRLPRQSMIRTDLVVIDARPAARAVRSGLSQLSKARGNVSSAPDVLGGTPVFKGTRIPVHDVADMLANGDRPAAIMKAFPQLDEDKIRLAAVYALAYPQRGRPRTKPRRSRPPKASETLAFDDFARA
;
A
#
# COMPACT_ATOMS: atom_id res chain seq x y z
N MET A 1 2.21 -30.59 28.40
CA MET A 1 0.73 -30.76 28.41
C MET A 1 0.14 -29.65 27.55
N ALA A 2 -0.38 -29.97 26.37
CA ALA A 2 -1.02 -29.01 25.50
C ALA A 2 -2.43 -28.71 26.03
N THR A 3 -2.62 -27.49 26.54
CA THR A 3 -3.95 -27.01 26.93
C THR A 3 -4.70 -26.65 25.66
N SER A 4 -5.52 -27.57 25.18
CA SER A 4 -6.42 -27.36 24.06
C SER A 4 -7.51 -26.39 24.50
N ILE A 5 -7.34 -25.12 24.16
CA ILE A 5 -8.40 -24.13 24.35
C ILE A 5 -9.47 -24.44 23.31
N ARG A 6 -10.49 -25.14 23.73
CA ARG A 6 -11.67 -25.43 22.94
C ARG A 6 -12.50 -24.16 22.88
N LEU A 7 -12.33 -23.38 21.82
CA LEU A 7 -13.17 -22.21 21.54
C LEU A 7 -14.64 -22.67 21.45
N PRO A 8 -15.57 -22.01 22.15
CA PRO A 8 -16.97 -22.36 22.09
C PRO A 8 -17.47 -22.26 20.64
N ARG A 9 -18.24 -23.27 20.24
CA ARG A 9 -18.85 -23.41 18.92
C ARG A 9 -19.84 -22.28 18.54
N GLN A 10 -20.15 -21.40 19.47
CA GLN A 10 -21.08 -20.29 19.27
C GLN A 10 -20.35 -18.97 19.43
N SER A 11 -19.88 -18.43 18.31
CA SER A 11 -19.40 -17.03 18.22
C SER A 11 -20.56 -16.07 17.96
N MET A 12 -21.67 -16.26 18.66
CA MET A 12 -22.80 -15.32 18.67
C MET A 12 -22.73 -14.45 19.91
N ILE A 13 -22.49 -13.17 19.71
CA ILE A 13 -22.57 -12.17 20.76
C ILE A 13 -24.02 -11.70 20.80
N ARG A 14 -24.74 -12.01 21.89
CA ARG A 14 -26.10 -11.53 22.15
C ARG A 14 -26.01 -10.26 23.00
N THR A 15 -26.37 -9.15 22.42
CA THR A 15 -26.81 -7.97 23.17
C THR A 15 -28.34 -7.90 23.06
N ASP A 16 -29.02 -7.29 24.04
CA ASP A 16 -30.49 -7.34 24.21
C ASP A 16 -31.31 -6.95 22.98
N LEU A 17 -30.70 -6.40 21.93
CA LEU A 17 -31.37 -5.90 20.73
C LEU A 17 -30.80 -6.39 19.39
N VAL A 18 -29.59 -6.94 19.35
CA VAL A 18 -28.94 -7.31 18.08
C VAL A 18 -28.14 -8.61 18.25
N VAL A 19 -28.41 -9.58 17.38
CA VAL A 19 -27.57 -10.79 17.25
C VAL A 19 -26.56 -10.56 16.13
N ILE A 20 -25.27 -10.44 16.48
CA ILE A 20 -24.19 -10.25 15.52
C ILE A 20 -23.48 -11.60 15.30
N ASP A 21 -23.46 -12.07 14.05
CA ASP A 21 -22.63 -13.21 13.66
C ASP A 21 -21.18 -12.75 13.41
N ALA A 22 -20.28 -13.07 14.33
CA ALA A 22 -18.88 -12.69 14.22
C ALA A 22 -18.04 -13.62 13.31
N ARG A 23 -18.62 -14.69 12.78
CA ARG A 23 -17.88 -15.65 11.93
C ARG A 23 -17.31 -15.06 10.65
N PRO A 24 -18.03 -14.19 9.90
CA PRO A 24 -17.48 -13.55 8.71
C PRO A 24 -16.28 -12.67 9.04
N ALA A 25 -16.39 -11.89 10.13
CA ALA A 25 -15.30 -11.02 10.59
C ALA A 25 -14.06 -11.84 11.01
N ALA A 26 -14.24 -12.92 11.75
CA ALA A 26 -13.14 -13.80 12.15
C ALA A 26 -12.43 -14.45 10.95
N ARG A 27 -13.18 -14.84 9.91
CA ARG A 27 -12.61 -15.37 8.66
C ARG A 27 -11.81 -14.29 7.91
N ALA A 28 -12.34 -13.09 7.80
CA ALA A 28 -11.68 -11.96 7.15
C ALA A 28 -10.36 -11.60 7.85
N VAL A 29 -10.35 -11.53 9.18
CA VAL A 29 -9.15 -11.28 9.98
C VAL A 29 -8.11 -12.37 9.77
N ARG A 30 -8.50 -13.64 9.83
CA ARG A 30 -7.58 -14.77 9.61
C ARG A 30 -6.97 -14.76 8.21
N SER A 31 -7.77 -14.48 7.19
CA SER A 31 -7.31 -14.34 5.81
C SER A 31 -6.34 -13.19 5.66
N GLY A 32 -6.65 -12.03 6.25
CA GLY A 32 -5.77 -10.85 6.23
C GLY A 32 -4.43 -11.11 6.91
N LEU A 33 -4.42 -11.76 8.07
CA LEU A 33 -3.19 -12.14 8.77
C LEU A 33 -2.35 -13.13 7.97
N SER A 34 -2.97 -14.09 7.29
CA SER A 34 -2.26 -15.04 6.41
C SER A 34 -1.60 -14.31 5.23
N GLN A 35 -2.33 -13.40 4.58
CA GLN A 35 -1.78 -12.59 3.49
C GLN A 35 -0.63 -11.69 3.96
N LEU A 36 -0.77 -11.07 5.12
CA LEU A 36 0.29 -10.24 5.70
C LEU A 36 1.55 -11.05 6.03
N SER A 37 1.38 -12.26 6.58
CA SER A 37 2.50 -13.17 6.83
C SER A 37 3.25 -13.54 5.55
N LYS A 38 2.51 -13.85 4.48
CA LYS A 38 3.09 -14.11 3.15
C LYS A 38 3.80 -12.86 2.59
N ALA A 39 3.19 -11.68 2.74
CA ALA A 39 3.79 -10.42 2.29
C ALA A 39 5.12 -10.16 3.00
N ARG A 40 5.18 -10.30 4.33
CA ARG A 40 6.44 -10.18 5.10
C ARG A 40 7.50 -11.17 4.66
N GLY A 41 7.12 -12.42 4.38
CA GLY A 41 8.04 -13.45 3.92
C GLY A 41 8.70 -13.15 2.58
N ASN A 42 8.05 -12.33 1.74
CA ASN A 42 8.54 -11.92 0.43
C ASN A 42 9.31 -10.58 0.44
N VAL A 43 9.46 -9.95 1.59
CA VAL A 43 10.13 -8.66 1.73
C VAL A 43 11.44 -8.83 2.51
N SER A 44 12.47 -8.15 2.08
CA SER A 44 13.75 -8.03 2.75
C SER A 44 14.08 -6.55 2.96
N SER A 45 14.70 -6.25 4.07
CA SER A 45 15.21 -4.91 4.36
C SER A 45 16.59 -5.07 4.97
N ALA A 46 17.61 -4.58 4.26
CA ALA A 46 18.97 -4.62 4.70
C ALA A 46 19.62 -3.24 4.51
N PRO A 47 20.45 -2.76 5.46
CA PRO A 47 21.03 -1.42 5.42
C PRO A 47 21.87 -1.15 4.18
N ASP A 48 22.49 -2.19 3.65
CA ASP A 48 23.33 -2.21 2.44
C ASP A 48 22.50 -2.17 1.14
N VAL A 49 21.21 -2.46 1.21
CA VAL A 49 20.30 -2.43 0.06
C VAL A 49 19.39 -1.19 0.17
N LEU A 50 19.64 -0.19 -0.69
CA LEU A 50 18.87 1.05 -0.76
C LEU A 50 18.65 1.72 0.62
N GLY A 51 19.66 1.66 1.49
CA GLY A 51 19.60 2.30 2.81
C GLY A 51 18.55 1.72 3.75
N GLY A 52 18.25 0.42 3.63
CA GLY A 52 17.25 -0.26 4.45
C GLY A 52 15.82 -0.15 3.94
N THR A 53 15.62 0.34 2.73
CA THR A 53 14.29 0.37 2.09
C THR A 53 13.78 -1.07 1.91
N PRO A 54 12.51 -1.36 2.28
CA PRO A 54 11.93 -2.69 2.05
C PRO A 54 11.86 -3.00 0.55
N VAL A 55 12.49 -4.10 0.15
CA VAL A 55 12.53 -4.59 -1.24
C VAL A 55 11.98 -6.01 -1.32
N PHE A 56 11.56 -6.42 -2.50
CA PHE A 56 11.22 -7.83 -2.72
C PHE A 56 12.46 -8.69 -2.57
N LYS A 57 12.32 -9.79 -1.83
CA LYS A 57 13.40 -10.73 -1.54
C LYS A 57 14.08 -11.21 -2.82
N GLY A 58 15.41 -11.10 -2.86
CA GLY A 58 16.20 -11.44 -4.04
C GLY A 58 16.22 -10.40 -5.15
N THR A 59 15.66 -9.21 -4.92
CA THR A 59 15.65 -8.10 -5.88
C THR A 59 16.04 -6.79 -5.19
N ARG A 60 16.21 -5.73 -5.98
CA ARG A 60 16.37 -4.35 -5.49
C ARG A 60 15.13 -3.49 -5.75
N ILE A 61 13.97 -4.13 -5.99
CA ILE A 61 12.73 -3.44 -6.32
C ILE A 61 12.02 -3.06 -5.01
N PRO A 62 11.82 -1.76 -4.73
CA PRO A 62 11.12 -1.32 -3.53
C PRO A 62 9.65 -1.76 -3.53
N VAL A 63 9.20 -2.34 -2.42
CA VAL A 63 7.82 -2.84 -2.31
C VAL A 63 6.81 -1.71 -2.37
N HIS A 64 7.12 -0.56 -1.78
CA HIS A 64 6.22 0.60 -1.76
C HIS A 64 6.05 1.24 -3.14
N ASP A 65 7.09 1.22 -3.99
CA ASP A 65 6.98 1.76 -5.35
C ASP A 65 5.98 0.93 -6.18
N VAL A 66 6.02 -0.39 -6.04
CA VAL A 66 5.04 -1.28 -6.70
C VAL A 66 3.64 -1.08 -6.13
N ALA A 67 3.52 -0.89 -4.82
CA ALA A 67 2.23 -0.58 -4.19
C ALA A 67 1.67 0.76 -4.67
N ASP A 68 2.51 1.77 -4.84
CA ASP A 68 2.14 3.08 -5.39
C ASP A 68 1.66 2.97 -6.86
N MET A 69 2.32 2.14 -7.68
CA MET A 69 1.88 1.87 -9.05
C MET A 69 0.46 1.27 -9.07
N LEU A 70 0.20 0.28 -8.21
CA LEU A 70 -1.15 -0.29 -8.07
C LEU A 70 -2.17 0.74 -7.61
N ALA A 71 -1.80 1.60 -6.65
CA ALA A 71 -2.67 2.66 -6.14
C ALA A 71 -2.96 3.73 -7.20
N ASN A 72 -2.05 3.95 -8.14
CA ASN A 72 -2.23 4.84 -9.29
C ASN A 72 -3.10 4.23 -10.40
N GLY A 73 -3.45 2.96 -10.30
CA GLY A 73 -4.32 2.25 -11.25
C GLY A 73 -3.57 1.42 -12.29
N ASP A 74 -2.26 1.22 -12.13
CA ASP A 74 -1.50 0.35 -13.01
C ASP A 74 -1.94 -1.10 -12.86
N ARG A 75 -2.11 -1.79 -13.97
CA ARG A 75 -2.50 -3.20 -13.97
C ARG A 75 -1.29 -4.08 -13.60
N PRO A 76 -1.48 -5.17 -12.86
CA PRO A 76 -0.41 -6.11 -12.54
C PRO A 76 0.39 -6.57 -13.76
N ALA A 77 -0.27 -6.78 -14.91
CA ALA A 77 0.36 -7.15 -16.16
C ALA A 77 1.33 -6.06 -16.69
N ALA A 78 1.02 -4.78 -16.49
CA ALA A 78 1.92 -3.69 -16.86
C ALA A 78 3.14 -3.63 -15.95
N ILE A 79 2.93 -3.86 -14.65
CA ILE A 79 3.99 -3.90 -13.65
C ILE A 79 4.94 -5.10 -13.93
N MET A 80 4.40 -6.27 -14.27
CA MET A 80 5.22 -7.43 -14.66
C MET A 80 6.05 -7.18 -15.92
N LYS A 81 5.57 -6.38 -16.87
CA LYS A 81 6.37 -5.96 -18.03
C LYS A 81 7.55 -5.08 -17.64
N ALA A 82 7.35 -4.19 -16.68
CA ALA A 82 8.41 -3.31 -16.16
C ALA A 82 9.39 -4.09 -15.26
N PHE A 83 8.89 -5.06 -14.52
CA PHE A 83 9.65 -5.86 -13.57
C PHE A 83 9.42 -7.36 -13.77
N PRO A 84 10.06 -7.97 -14.77
CA PRO A 84 9.85 -9.41 -15.09
C PRO A 84 10.20 -10.36 -13.94
N GLN A 85 10.90 -9.88 -12.90
CA GLN A 85 11.28 -10.65 -11.73
C GLN A 85 10.14 -10.80 -10.70
N LEU A 86 9.04 -10.05 -10.91
CA LEU A 86 7.89 -10.06 -10.01
C LEU A 86 6.76 -10.89 -10.60
N ASP A 87 6.21 -11.77 -9.75
CA ASP A 87 4.99 -12.51 -10.05
C ASP A 87 3.75 -11.69 -9.63
N GLU A 88 2.60 -11.99 -10.22
CA GLU A 88 1.34 -11.32 -9.90
C GLU A 88 1.01 -11.39 -8.40
N ASP A 89 1.30 -12.54 -7.75
CA ASP A 89 1.08 -12.71 -6.32
C ASP A 89 1.95 -11.77 -5.49
N LYS A 90 3.22 -11.59 -5.86
CA LYS A 90 4.12 -10.64 -5.19
C LYS A 90 3.62 -9.21 -5.34
N ILE A 91 3.13 -8.85 -6.54
CA ILE A 91 2.59 -7.52 -6.81
C ILE A 91 1.36 -7.26 -5.94
N ARG A 92 0.43 -8.19 -5.83
CA ARG A 92 -0.74 -8.08 -4.95
C ARG A 92 -0.35 -7.97 -3.48
N LEU A 93 0.64 -8.75 -3.05
CA LEU A 93 1.14 -8.71 -1.68
C LEU A 93 1.84 -7.40 -1.34
N ALA A 94 2.37 -6.67 -2.34
CA ALA A 94 2.93 -5.33 -2.12
C ALA A 94 1.91 -4.35 -1.55
N ALA A 95 0.67 -4.36 -2.06
CA ALA A 95 -0.40 -3.51 -1.54
C ALA A 95 -0.73 -3.85 -0.08
N VAL A 96 -0.81 -5.13 0.26
CA VAL A 96 -1.06 -5.60 1.64
C VAL A 96 0.07 -5.15 2.56
N TYR A 97 1.32 -5.29 2.12
CA TYR A 97 2.49 -4.86 2.90
C TYR A 97 2.51 -3.35 3.13
N ALA A 98 2.26 -2.55 2.10
CA ALA A 98 2.27 -1.09 2.19
C ALA A 98 1.17 -0.54 3.12
N LEU A 99 0.00 -1.20 3.17
CA LEU A 99 -1.07 -0.87 4.11
C LEU A 99 -0.68 -1.15 5.57
N ALA A 100 0.00 -2.27 5.81
CA ALA A 100 0.42 -2.67 7.17
C ALA A 100 1.66 -1.90 7.64
N TYR A 101 2.56 -1.57 6.72
CA TYR A 101 3.83 -0.89 6.99
C TYR A 101 3.96 0.34 6.09
N PRO A 102 3.24 1.44 6.39
CA PRO A 102 3.35 2.66 5.60
C PRO A 102 4.76 3.24 5.68
N GLN A 103 5.22 3.82 4.58
CA GLN A 103 6.52 4.50 4.56
C GLN A 103 6.55 5.61 5.60
N ARG A 104 7.59 5.60 6.43
CA ARG A 104 7.91 6.72 7.30
C ARG A 104 8.49 7.83 6.44
N GLY A 105 7.72 8.85 6.20
CA GLY A 105 8.14 10.00 5.39
C GLY A 105 7.02 11.03 5.30
N ARG A 106 7.34 12.16 4.69
CA ARG A 106 6.35 13.19 4.41
C ARG A 106 5.24 12.56 3.54
N PRO A 107 3.96 12.64 3.95
CA PRO A 107 2.87 12.15 3.11
C PRO A 107 3.03 12.75 1.71
N ARG A 108 3.01 11.91 0.66
CA ARG A 108 2.90 12.42 -0.70
C ARG A 108 1.58 13.18 -0.78
N THR A 109 1.65 14.48 -0.67
CA THR A 109 0.52 15.35 -1.01
C THR A 109 0.17 14.99 -2.44
N LYS A 110 -1.06 14.51 -2.68
CA LYS A 110 -1.59 14.36 -4.04
C LYS A 110 -1.22 15.63 -4.77
N PRO A 111 -0.66 15.58 -5.99
CA PRO A 111 -0.30 16.77 -6.71
C PRO A 111 -1.54 17.65 -6.68
N ARG A 112 -1.41 18.79 -6.03
CA ARG A 112 -2.48 19.79 -5.98
C ARG A 112 -2.81 20.02 -7.44
N ARG A 113 -4.02 19.66 -7.88
CA ARG A 113 -4.48 19.97 -9.24
C ARG A 113 -4.01 21.38 -9.49
N SER A 114 -3.07 21.52 -10.39
CA SER A 114 -2.51 22.82 -10.72
C SER A 114 -3.69 23.71 -11.06
N ARG A 115 -4.01 24.62 -10.15
CA ARG A 115 -4.94 25.68 -10.46
C ARG A 115 -4.38 26.29 -11.72
N PRO A 116 -5.13 26.38 -12.82
CA PRO A 116 -4.63 27.01 -14.01
C PRO A 116 -4.03 28.35 -13.58
N PRO A 117 -2.84 28.72 -14.05
CA PRO A 117 -2.26 30.00 -13.70
C PRO A 117 -3.33 31.04 -13.98
N LYS A 118 -3.68 31.87 -12.99
CA LYS A 118 -4.41 33.10 -13.25
C LYS A 118 -3.66 33.76 -14.38
N ALA A 119 -4.39 34.11 -15.46
CA ALA A 119 -3.81 34.76 -16.61
C ALA A 119 -2.73 35.73 -16.14
N SER A 120 -1.48 35.43 -16.47
CA SER A 120 -0.39 36.37 -16.28
C SER A 120 -0.73 37.50 -17.24
N GLU A 121 -1.07 38.67 -16.73
CA GLU A 121 -1.03 39.87 -17.53
C GLU A 121 0.39 39.94 -18.09
N THR A 122 0.49 39.71 -19.37
CA THR A 122 1.73 39.95 -20.10
C THR A 122 1.91 41.46 -20.09
N LEU A 123 2.65 41.96 -19.10
CA LEU A 123 3.14 43.34 -19.15
C LEU A 123 4.01 43.44 -20.40
N ALA A 124 3.51 44.16 -21.40
CA ALA A 124 4.26 44.40 -22.60
C ALA A 124 5.53 45.18 -22.23
N PHE A 125 6.67 44.73 -22.76
CA PHE A 125 8.00 45.32 -22.49
C PHE A 125 8.07 46.80 -22.87
N ASP A 126 7.08 47.27 -23.64
CA ASP A 126 6.98 48.68 -24.10
C ASP A 126 6.65 49.66 -22.98
N ASP A 127 6.12 49.21 -21.85
CA ASP A 127 5.80 50.08 -20.69
C ASP A 127 7.08 50.51 -19.93
N PHE A 128 8.19 49.81 -20.08
CA PHE A 128 9.46 50.17 -19.47
C PHE A 128 10.30 51.15 -20.29
N ALA A 129 9.99 51.37 -21.55
CA ALA A 129 10.73 52.25 -22.44
C ALA A 129 10.29 53.71 -22.38
N ARG A 130 9.27 54.04 -21.58
CA ARG A 130 8.71 55.40 -21.42
C ARG A 130 8.84 55.97 -20.01
N ALA A 131 9.85 55.58 -19.30
CA ALA A 131 10.20 56.22 -18.05
C ALA A 131 11.39 57.16 -18.25
#